data_5a24a08ab895a4fb8133d98c470c535e
#
_entry.id   5a24a08ab895a4fb8133d98c470c535e
#
_cell.length_a   1.000
_cell.length_b   1.000
_cell.length_c   1.000
_cell.angle_alpha   90.00
_cell.angle_beta   90.00
_cell.angle_gamma   90.00
#
_symmetry.space_group_name_H-M   'P 1'
#
loop_
_entity.id
_entity.type
_entity.pdbx_description
1 polymer ?
#
loop_
_entity_poly.entity_id
_entity_poly.type
_entity_poly.pdbx_seq_one_letter_code
_entity_poly.pdbx_strand_id
1 'polypeptide(L)'
;MCLQMRDIERSNGIVPAVIAVLALLVLCPLRADAQSEFLRGDRMPYDAFDGLDKIDLDVSGGVIHAAFAPGDLSLPKDKVLDWVRAAARAVSTYYGRFPVKSLKLLLVPVDGQRVRGGTTWGYRGAAIRVLLGRDSTEEDLRRDWIMVHEMVHLALPDVQRRYSWLSEGLAVYIEPIARVQAGDLAAKSIWQAMMRDMPKGLPQAGDQGLDNTDSWGRKYWGGAMFCLLADIEIRKRTSNRLGLRDAMQGVIAAGGSHEVNWPIERILSTADKAVGVDVLTDLHKLMGPKPTAPDLDSLWLELGLTMRGGHLNFDNVAPLAAIRESITE
;
A
#
# COMPACT_ATOMS: atom_id res chain seq x y z
N MET A 1 20.89 -25.20 -40.10
CA MET A 1 21.92 -25.77 -41.01
C MET A 1 22.86 -26.58 -40.15
N CYS A 2 22.58 -27.84 -40.19
CA CYS A 2 23.48 -29.02 -40.44
C CYS A 2 24.44 -29.33 -39.32
N LEU A 3 24.18 -30.45 -38.60
CA LEU A 3 24.64 -31.85 -38.82
C LEU A 3 26.14 -32.03 -38.53
N GLN A 4 26.61 -32.98 -37.73
CA GLN A 4 26.55 -34.46 -37.74
C GLN A 4 27.24 -34.95 -36.46
N MET A 5 26.75 -35.88 -35.69
CA MET A 5 26.79 -37.34 -35.71
C MET A 5 28.18 -38.01 -35.84
N ARG A 6 28.43 -38.94 -34.90
CA ARG A 6 29.07 -40.29 -34.93
C ARG A 6 30.06 -40.47 -33.77
N ASP A 7 30.33 -41.63 -33.16
CA ASP A 7 29.73 -42.97 -33.08
C ASP A 7 30.28 -43.67 -31.82
N ILE A 8 29.50 -44.46 -31.19
CA ILE A 8 29.59 -45.80 -30.58
C ILE A 8 31.01 -46.34 -30.24
N GLU A 9 31.23 -46.79 -28.97
CA GLU A 9 31.51 -48.20 -28.72
C GLU A 9 31.29 -48.63 -27.26
N ARG A 10 30.88 -49.90 -27.12
CA ARG A 10 30.43 -50.63 -25.95
C ARG A 10 31.55 -51.11 -25.04
N SER A 11 31.33 -51.27 -23.75
CA SER A 11 31.57 -52.58 -23.12
C SER A 11 30.97 -52.66 -21.71
N ASN A 12 30.42 -53.80 -21.45
CA ASN A 12 29.72 -54.42 -20.35
C ASN A 12 30.33 -54.28 -18.93
N GLY A 13 29.45 -54.23 -17.88
CA GLY A 13 29.82 -54.58 -16.51
C GLY A 13 28.76 -54.26 -15.46
N ILE A 14 27.66 -55.02 -15.41
CA ILE A 14 26.93 -55.59 -14.23
C ILE A 14 26.75 -54.73 -12.95
N VAL A 15 25.53 -54.23 -12.75
CA VAL A 15 24.58 -54.20 -11.62
C VAL A 15 25.07 -54.77 -10.25
N PRO A 16 24.68 -54.21 -9.03
CA PRO A 16 23.45 -53.49 -8.68
C PRO A 16 23.61 -52.29 -7.71
N ALA A 17 22.96 -51.17 -7.96
CA ALA A 17 22.65 -50.17 -6.93
C ALA A 17 21.43 -49.33 -7.36
N VAL A 18 20.31 -49.98 -7.57
CA VAL A 18 19.04 -49.35 -7.93
C VAL A 18 18.01 -49.71 -6.87
N ILE A 19 18.11 -49.21 -5.63
CA ILE A 19 17.00 -49.24 -4.65
C ILE A 19 17.03 -48.02 -3.70
N ALA A 20 18.00 -47.13 -3.72
CA ALA A 20 18.10 -46.02 -2.74
C ALA A 20 17.72 -44.61 -3.26
N VAL A 21 17.26 -44.47 -4.52
CA VAL A 21 16.97 -43.13 -5.11
C VAL A 21 15.46 -42.85 -5.29
N LEU A 22 14.59 -43.83 -5.05
CA LEU A 22 13.14 -43.65 -5.26
C LEU A 22 12.37 -43.09 -4.04
N ALA A 23 12.98 -42.89 -2.89
CA ALA A 23 12.30 -42.36 -1.71
C ALA A 23 12.41 -40.85 -1.51
N LEU A 24 13.22 -40.12 -2.28
CA LEU A 24 13.41 -38.66 -2.14
C LEU A 24 12.68 -37.81 -3.19
N LEU A 25 12.01 -38.41 -4.17
CA LEU A 25 11.31 -37.67 -5.23
C LEU A 25 9.79 -37.56 -5.04
N VAL A 26 9.23 -38.14 -3.95
CA VAL A 26 7.76 -38.13 -3.70
C VAL A 26 7.31 -37.03 -2.73
N LEU A 27 8.23 -36.33 -2.04
CA LEU A 27 7.86 -35.29 -1.06
C LEU A 27 7.87 -33.84 -1.59
N CYS A 28 8.36 -33.61 -2.81
CA CYS A 28 8.43 -32.26 -3.39
C CYS A 28 7.13 -31.75 -4.05
N PRO A 29 6.29 -32.58 -4.69
CA PRO A 29 5.06 -32.07 -5.33
C PRO A 29 3.93 -31.71 -4.34
N LEU A 30 3.88 -32.36 -3.17
CA LEU A 30 2.81 -32.10 -2.19
C LEU A 30 2.95 -30.73 -1.48
N ARG A 31 4.16 -30.17 -1.35
CA ARG A 31 4.36 -28.83 -0.77
C ARG A 31 4.01 -27.71 -1.76
N ALA A 32 4.24 -27.88 -3.04
CA ALA A 32 3.91 -26.90 -4.07
C ALA A 32 2.40 -26.78 -4.28
N ASP A 33 1.63 -27.86 -4.13
CA ASP A 33 0.17 -27.85 -4.24
C ASP A 33 -0.51 -27.17 -3.04
N ALA A 34 -0.04 -27.43 -1.83
CA ALA A 34 -0.62 -26.86 -0.60
C ALA A 34 -0.47 -25.32 -0.53
N GLN A 35 0.53 -24.73 -1.15
CA GLN A 35 0.74 -23.28 -1.17
C GLN A 35 0.03 -22.61 -2.34
N SER A 36 -0.26 -23.35 -3.41
CA SER A 36 -0.83 -22.81 -4.65
C SER A 36 -2.21 -22.17 -4.45
N GLU A 37 -3.02 -22.64 -3.50
CA GLU A 37 -4.34 -22.09 -3.21
C GLU A 37 -4.27 -20.69 -2.56
N PHE A 38 -3.19 -20.40 -1.80
CA PHE A 38 -2.97 -19.09 -1.17
C PHE A 38 -2.37 -18.05 -2.13
N LEU A 39 -1.79 -18.52 -3.24
CA LEU A 39 -1.14 -17.68 -4.26
C LEU A 39 -2.06 -17.41 -5.46
N ARG A 40 -3.05 -18.28 -5.71
CA ARG A 40 -3.90 -18.21 -6.90
C ARG A 40 -4.90 -17.06 -6.83
N GLY A 41 -4.94 -16.29 -7.94
CA GLY A 41 -6.04 -15.42 -8.32
C GLY A 41 -6.09 -14.06 -7.65
N ASP A 42 -7.00 -13.28 -8.18
CA ASP A 42 -7.30 -11.90 -7.75
C ASP A 42 -8.30 -11.87 -6.57
N ARG A 43 -8.46 -13.00 -5.86
CA ARG A 43 -9.40 -13.14 -4.74
C ARG A 43 -8.71 -13.61 -3.48
N MET A 44 -9.19 -13.09 -2.35
CA MET A 44 -8.78 -13.60 -1.04
C MET A 44 -9.25 -15.06 -0.89
N PRO A 45 -8.37 -16.01 -0.53
CA PRO A 45 -8.76 -17.40 -0.30
C PRO A 45 -9.36 -17.58 1.12
N TYR A 46 -10.56 -17.02 1.33
CA TYR A 46 -11.20 -17.00 2.66
C TYR A 46 -11.37 -18.38 3.28
N ASP A 47 -11.80 -19.38 2.47
CA ASP A 47 -12.07 -20.72 3.00
C ASP A 47 -10.76 -21.40 3.45
N ALA A 48 -9.68 -21.24 2.67
CA ALA A 48 -8.35 -21.70 3.07
C ALA A 48 -7.81 -20.95 4.29
N PHE A 49 -8.01 -19.61 4.34
CA PHE A 49 -7.67 -18.80 5.51
C PHE A 49 -8.41 -19.28 6.77
N ASP A 50 -9.71 -19.57 6.66
CA ASP A 50 -10.52 -20.00 7.80
C ASP A 50 -10.03 -21.36 8.38
N GLY A 51 -9.36 -22.20 7.60
CA GLY A 51 -8.72 -23.44 8.02
C GLY A 51 -7.35 -23.30 8.72
N LEU A 52 -6.71 -22.12 8.67
CA LEU A 52 -5.41 -21.89 9.31
C LEU A 52 -5.54 -21.55 10.80
N ASP A 53 -4.48 -21.79 11.57
CA ASP A 53 -4.34 -21.25 12.93
C ASP A 53 -4.18 -19.73 12.86
N LYS A 54 -4.90 -19.00 13.73
CA LYS A 54 -4.86 -17.52 13.81
C LYS A 54 -4.14 -17.09 15.07
N ILE A 55 -3.42 -15.96 14.95
CA ILE A 55 -2.85 -15.23 16.06
C ILE A 55 -3.54 -13.88 16.10
N ASP A 56 -4.24 -13.60 17.18
CA ASP A 56 -4.96 -12.35 17.34
C ASP A 56 -4.03 -11.25 17.85
N LEU A 57 -4.06 -10.12 17.16
CA LEU A 57 -3.33 -8.92 17.52
C LEU A 57 -4.33 -7.81 17.83
N ASP A 58 -4.43 -7.42 19.10
CA ASP A 58 -5.22 -6.26 19.49
C ASP A 58 -4.58 -4.97 18.94
N VAL A 59 -5.40 -4.14 18.31
CA VAL A 59 -5.01 -2.83 17.79
C VAL A 59 -6.02 -1.78 18.26
N SER A 60 -5.68 -0.50 18.16
CA SER A 60 -6.55 0.59 18.61
C SER A 60 -7.90 0.56 17.90
N GLY A 61 -8.93 0.02 18.54
CA GLY A 61 -10.30 -0.01 18.01
C GLY A 61 -10.66 -1.23 17.15
N GLY A 62 -9.80 -2.28 17.11
CA GLY A 62 -10.06 -3.49 16.34
C GLY A 62 -9.13 -4.65 16.69
N VAL A 63 -9.23 -5.75 15.94
CA VAL A 63 -8.39 -6.92 16.05
C VAL A 63 -7.90 -7.36 14.66
N ILE A 64 -6.65 -7.79 14.57
CA ILE A 64 -6.07 -8.41 13.38
C ILE A 64 -5.94 -9.91 13.65
N HIS A 65 -6.65 -10.73 12.87
CA HIS A 65 -6.51 -12.18 12.88
C HIS A 65 -5.43 -12.55 11.86
N ALA A 66 -4.19 -12.69 12.32
CA ALA A 66 -3.06 -13.02 11.48
C ALA A 66 -2.91 -14.53 11.32
N ALA A 67 -2.77 -15.00 10.08
CA ALA A 67 -2.50 -16.39 9.75
C ALA A 67 -1.32 -16.49 8.78
N PHE A 68 -0.52 -17.54 8.95
CA PHE A 68 0.59 -17.87 8.07
C PHE A 68 0.18 -19.04 7.17
N ALA A 69 0.21 -18.83 5.86
CA ALA A 69 0.09 -19.93 4.91
C ALA A 69 1.25 -20.92 5.08
N PRO A 70 1.11 -22.19 4.64
CA PRO A 70 2.18 -23.17 4.68
C PRO A 70 3.46 -22.67 4.00
N GLY A 71 4.60 -22.87 4.64
CA GLY A 71 5.93 -22.48 4.16
C GLY A 71 6.82 -22.03 5.30
N ASP A 72 8.12 -22.08 5.06
CA ASP A 72 9.11 -21.69 6.05
C ASP A 72 9.48 -20.21 5.87
N LEU A 73 9.78 -19.52 6.97
CA LEU A 73 10.33 -18.17 7.01
C LEU A 73 11.65 -18.21 7.77
N SER A 74 12.67 -17.50 7.30
CA SER A 74 13.95 -17.32 7.99
C SER A 74 13.79 -16.50 9.27
N LEU A 75 12.85 -15.55 9.28
CA LEU A 75 12.51 -14.78 10.46
C LEU A 75 11.56 -15.56 11.38
N PRO A 76 11.75 -15.48 12.71
CA PRO A 76 10.76 -15.91 13.68
C PRO A 76 9.41 -15.21 13.48
N LYS A 77 8.31 -15.93 13.70
CA LYS A 77 6.95 -15.39 13.50
C LYS A 77 6.66 -14.17 14.38
N ASP A 78 7.19 -14.11 15.59
CA ASP A 78 7.06 -12.96 16.50
C ASP A 78 7.63 -11.68 15.88
N LYS A 79 8.77 -11.74 15.18
CA LYS A 79 9.36 -10.60 14.46
C LYS A 79 8.49 -10.12 13.31
N VAL A 80 7.86 -11.04 12.59
CA VAL A 80 6.89 -10.70 11.53
C VAL A 80 5.64 -10.05 12.15
N LEU A 81 5.16 -10.55 13.28
CA LEU A 81 4.01 -9.97 13.98
C LEU A 81 4.32 -8.59 14.57
N ASP A 82 5.56 -8.34 15.02
CA ASP A 82 5.99 -7.00 15.47
C ASP A 82 5.95 -5.98 14.33
N TRP A 83 6.36 -6.38 13.13
CA TRP A 83 6.21 -5.54 11.94
C TRP A 83 4.73 -5.25 11.61
N VAL A 84 3.85 -6.25 11.71
CA VAL A 84 2.40 -6.05 11.54
C VAL A 84 1.85 -5.05 12.57
N ARG A 85 2.25 -5.18 13.85
CA ARG A 85 1.85 -4.24 14.91
C ARG A 85 2.36 -2.82 14.64
N ALA A 86 3.58 -2.67 14.14
CA ALA A 86 4.14 -1.36 13.77
C ALA A 86 3.35 -0.70 12.66
N ALA A 87 3.00 -1.45 11.60
CA ALA A 87 2.16 -0.95 10.51
C ALA A 87 0.76 -0.54 11.00
N ALA A 88 0.12 -1.38 11.81
CA ALA A 88 -1.19 -1.07 12.38
C ALA A 88 -1.16 0.16 13.31
N ARG A 89 -0.05 0.35 14.06
CA ARG A 89 0.17 1.55 14.89
C ARG A 89 0.25 2.79 14.01
N ALA A 90 1.02 2.76 12.91
CA ALA A 90 1.15 3.90 12.01
C ALA A 90 -0.22 4.32 11.43
N VAL A 91 -0.99 3.37 10.94
CA VAL A 91 -2.34 3.61 10.41
C VAL A 91 -3.29 4.13 11.51
N SER A 92 -3.23 3.53 12.71
CA SER A 92 -4.06 3.98 13.84
C SER A 92 -3.68 5.37 14.33
N THR A 93 -2.41 5.74 14.28
CA THR A 93 -1.94 7.10 14.60
C THR A 93 -2.53 8.13 13.65
N TYR A 94 -2.50 7.86 12.34
CA TYR A 94 -3.05 8.75 11.34
C TYR A 94 -4.58 8.89 11.46
N TYR A 95 -5.31 7.80 11.58
CA TYR A 95 -6.78 7.83 11.62
C TYR A 95 -7.38 8.00 13.02
N GLY A 96 -6.56 8.03 14.08
CA GLY A 96 -7.01 8.07 15.47
C GLY A 96 -7.49 6.72 16.01
N ARG A 97 -7.69 5.74 15.13
CA ARG A 97 -8.01 4.33 15.43
C ARG A 97 -7.72 3.46 14.22
N PHE A 98 -7.69 2.16 14.40
CA PHE A 98 -7.65 1.24 13.27
C PHE A 98 -8.96 1.32 12.46
N PRO A 99 -8.91 1.36 11.12
CA PRO A 99 -10.09 1.69 10.29
C PRO A 99 -11.24 0.70 10.37
N VAL A 100 -10.95 -0.59 10.62
CA VAL A 100 -11.93 -1.67 10.69
C VAL A 100 -11.90 -2.37 12.05
N LYS A 101 -13.03 -2.97 12.46
CA LYS A 101 -13.11 -3.69 13.74
C LYS A 101 -12.40 -5.05 13.72
N SER A 102 -12.33 -5.67 12.57
CA SER A 102 -11.73 -7.00 12.37
C SER A 102 -11.04 -7.05 11.03
N LEU A 103 -9.80 -7.51 10.99
CA LEU A 103 -9.01 -7.71 9.77
C LEU A 103 -8.52 -9.15 9.72
N LYS A 104 -8.77 -9.85 8.62
CA LYS A 104 -8.13 -11.12 8.27
C LYS A 104 -6.81 -10.83 7.55
N LEU A 105 -5.68 -11.14 8.16
CA LEU A 105 -4.36 -10.94 7.56
C LEU A 105 -3.72 -12.29 7.21
N LEU A 106 -3.55 -12.54 5.92
CA LEU A 106 -2.89 -13.74 5.40
C LEU A 106 -1.46 -13.41 4.98
N LEU A 107 -0.48 -14.01 5.66
CA LEU A 107 0.93 -13.91 5.36
C LEU A 107 1.36 -15.16 4.58
N VAL A 108 1.78 -14.97 3.33
CA VAL A 108 2.14 -16.08 2.43
C VAL A 108 3.65 -16.04 2.18
N PRO A 109 4.42 -17.03 2.68
CA PRO A 109 5.84 -17.13 2.38
C PRO A 109 6.05 -17.38 0.88
N VAL A 110 6.94 -16.63 0.25
CA VAL A 110 7.32 -16.80 -1.16
C VAL A 110 8.84 -16.79 -1.32
N ASP A 111 9.36 -17.23 -2.43
CA ASP A 111 10.81 -17.23 -2.67
C ASP A 111 11.40 -15.83 -2.67
N GLY A 112 12.57 -15.67 -2.11
CA GLY A 112 13.37 -14.45 -2.08
C GLY A 112 13.19 -13.61 -0.83
N GLN A 113 13.62 -12.35 -0.92
CA GLN A 113 13.65 -11.38 0.19
C GLN A 113 12.57 -10.32 0.02
N ARG A 114 12.31 -9.55 1.09
CA ARG A 114 11.37 -8.42 1.18
C ARG A 114 9.91 -8.83 1.02
N VAL A 115 9.04 -7.90 1.27
CA VAL A 115 7.63 -8.01 0.88
C VAL A 115 7.55 -7.87 -0.64
N ARG A 116 6.86 -8.82 -1.28
CA ARG A 116 6.78 -8.93 -2.75
C ARG A 116 5.49 -8.35 -3.30
N GLY A 117 4.49 -8.14 -2.45
CA GLY A 117 3.21 -7.56 -2.81
C GLY A 117 2.18 -7.73 -1.71
N GLY A 118 1.17 -6.92 -1.76
CA GLY A 118 -0.02 -6.96 -0.93
C GLY A 118 -1.28 -6.82 -1.77
N THR A 119 -2.41 -7.14 -1.20
CA THR A 119 -3.73 -6.88 -1.78
C THR A 119 -4.77 -6.84 -0.68
N THR A 120 -5.65 -5.85 -0.74
CA THR A 120 -6.74 -5.62 0.21
C THR A 120 -8.09 -5.93 -0.43
N TRP A 121 -8.99 -6.56 0.33
CA TRP A 121 -10.38 -6.89 -0.07
C TRP A 121 -11.35 -6.59 1.07
N GLY A 122 -12.61 -6.32 0.70
CA GLY A 122 -13.69 -6.05 1.65
C GLY A 122 -14.95 -6.92 1.50
N TYR A 123 -15.08 -7.73 0.42
CA TYR A 123 -16.33 -8.37 -0.01
C TYR A 123 -16.86 -9.51 0.91
N ARG A 124 -16.05 -10.06 1.82
CA ARG A 124 -16.41 -11.03 2.88
C ARG A 124 -15.81 -10.62 4.23
N GLY A 125 -15.84 -9.32 4.52
CA GLY A 125 -15.11 -8.69 5.60
C GLY A 125 -13.72 -8.26 5.16
N ALA A 126 -13.14 -7.32 5.91
CA ALA A 126 -11.81 -6.77 5.61
C ALA A 126 -10.73 -7.86 5.64
N ALA A 127 -9.95 -7.97 4.59
CA ALA A 127 -8.88 -8.94 4.46
C ALA A 127 -7.70 -8.35 3.70
N ILE A 128 -6.49 -8.72 4.13
CA ILE A 128 -5.24 -8.41 3.43
C ILE A 128 -4.46 -9.70 3.23
N ARG A 129 -3.93 -9.91 2.03
CA ARG A 129 -2.92 -10.94 1.75
C ARG A 129 -1.60 -10.26 1.46
N VAL A 130 -0.53 -10.70 2.11
CA VAL A 130 0.83 -10.20 1.86
C VAL A 130 1.72 -11.36 1.45
N LEU A 131 2.45 -11.17 0.37
CA LEU A 131 3.47 -12.09 -0.11
C LEU A 131 4.80 -11.70 0.54
N LEU A 132 5.26 -12.51 1.48
CA LEU A 132 6.47 -12.26 2.26
C LEU A 132 7.61 -13.15 1.77
N GLY A 133 8.70 -12.55 1.33
CA GLY A 133 9.91 -13.27 0.97
C GLY A 133 10.43 -14.10 2.14
N ARG A 134 10.63 -15.42 1.94
CA ARG A 134 11.04 -16.34 3.01
C ARG A 134 12.39 -16.00 3.64
N ASP A 135 13.28 -15.35 2.86
CA ASP A 135 14.62 -14.96 3.26
C ASP A 135 14.71 -13.48 3.68
N SER A 136 13.56 -12.88 4.02
CA SER A 136 13.50 -11.49 4.50
C SER A 136 14.21 -11.34 5.83
N THR A 137 14.81 -10.17 6.04
CA THR A 137 15.44 -9.75 7.29
C THR A 137 14.55 -8.75 8.05
N GLU A 138 14.84 -8.49 9.32
CA GLU A 138 14.17 -7.42 10.07
C GLU A 138 14.35 -6.05 9.41
N GLU A 139 15.50 -5.82 8.76
CA GLU A 139 15.76 -4.59 8.00
C GLU A 139 14.85 -4.47 6.77
N ASP A 140 14.60 -5.58 6.05
CA ASP A 140 13.67 -5.60 4.93
C ASP A 140 12.25 -5.25 5.37
N LEU A 141 11.82 -5.74 6.54
CA LEU A 141 10.52 -5.43 7.11
C LEU A 141 10.42 -3.97 7.61
N ARG A 142 11.48 -3.43 8.22
CA ARG A 142 11.50 -2.02 8.62
C ARG A 142 11.41 -1.05 7.43
N ARG A 143 11.98 -1.44 6.29
CA ARG A 143 11.93 -0.65 5.04
C ARG A 143 10.66 -0.86 4.24
N ASP A 144 9.86 -1.85 4.61
CA ASP A 144 8.62 -2.15 3.90
C ASP A 144 7.63 -1.00 4.03
N TRP A 145 6.97 -0.72 2.93
CA TRP A 145 5.89 0.25 2.83
C TRP A 145 4.54 -0.42 2.49
N ILE A 146 4.58 -1.66 1.97
CA ILE A 146 3.41 -2.35 1.42
C ILE A 146 2.38 -2.62 2.51
N MET A 147 2.79 -3.10 3.68
CA MET A 147 1.84 -3.42 4.76
C MET A 147 1.03 -2.18 5.20
N VAL A 148 1.68 -1.03 5.36
CA VAL A 148 0.98 0.21 5.72
C VAL A 148 0.10 0.68 4.58
N HIS A 149 0.56 0.61 3.33
CA HIS A 149 -0.21 0.92 2.12
C HIS A 149 -1.50 0.10 2.04
N GLU A 150 -1.40 -1.21 2.20
CA GLU A 150 -2.57 -2.10 2.20
C GLU A 150 -3.53 -1.80 3.38
N MET A 151 -3.01 -1.48 4.55
CA MET A 151 -3.85 -1.10 5.69
C MET A 151 -4.53 0.26 5.50
N VAL A 152 -3.95 1.19 4.75
CA VAL A 152 -4.59 2.48 4.41
C VAL A 152 -5.84 2.25 3.57
N HIS A 153 -5.83 1.29 2.64
CA HIS A 153 -7.03 0.96 1.85
C HIS A 153 -8.25 0.61 2.71
N LEU A 154 -8.05 0.06 3.91
CA LEU A 154 -9.15 -0.29 4.82
C LEU A 154 -10.02 0.93 5.22
N ALA A 155 -9.49 2.13 5.14
CA ALA A 155 -10.15 3.38 5.54
C ALA A 155 -11.04 3.98 4.44
N LEU A 156 -11.02 3.44 3.22
CA LEU A 156 -11.78 3.97 2.10
C LEU A 156 -12.82 2.95 1.62
N PRO A 157 -14.08 3.36 1.39
CA PRO A 157 -15.04 2.52 0.68
C PRO A 157 -14.50 2.04 -0.67
N ASP A 158 -14.85 0.79 -1.05
CA ASP A 158 -14.55 0.28 -2.37
C ASP A 158 -15.24 1.14 -3.43
N VAL A 159 -14.53 1.49 -4.47
CA VAL A 159 -14.96 2.36 -5.56
C VAL A 159 -14.95 1.63 -6.90
N GLN A 160 -15.73 2.13 -7.85
CA GLN A 160 -15.65 1.63 -9.22
C GLN A 160 -14.21 1.75 -9.74
N ARG A 161 -13.76 0.77 -10.53
CA ARG A 161 -12.40 0.67 -11.06
C ARG A 161 -11.86 1.98 -11.69
N ARG A 162 -12.71 2.74 -12.36
CA ARG A 162 -12.32 4.05 -12.95
C ARG A 162 -11.86 5.06 -11.92
N TYR A 163 -12.25 4.91 -10.65
CA TYR A 163 -11.86 5.76 -9.53
C TYR A 163 -10.77 5.15 -8.66
N SER A 164 -10.13 4.07 -9.12
CA SER A 164 -9.04 3.43 -8.36
C SER A 164 -7.87 4.38 -8.08
N TRP A 165 -7.74 5.47 -8.84
CA TRP A 165 -6.78 6.53 -8.60
C TRP A 165 -6.96 7.21 -7.23
N LEU A 166 -8.20 7.29 -6.71
CA LEU A 166 -8.47 7.85 -5.38
C LEU A 166 -7.96 6.89 -4.29
N SER A 167 -8.25 5.60 -4.42
CA SER A 167 -7.80 4.58 -3.46
C SER A 167 -6.28 4.46 -3.42
N GLU A 168 -5.65 4.28 -4.58
CA GLU A 168 -4.20 4.19 -4.69
C GLU A 168 -3.50 5.49 -4.31
N GLY A 169 -4.05 6.62 -4.76
CA GLY A 169 -3.51 7.94 -4.44
C GLY A 169 -3.54 8.24 -2.94
N LEU A 170 -4.63 7.91 -2.25
CA LEU A 170 -4.70 8.01 -0.80
C LEU A 170 -3.65 7.14 -0.12
N ALA A 171 -3.50 5.89 -0.56
CA ALA A 171 -2.52 4.98 0.02
C ALA A 171 -1.08 5.47 -0.19
N VAL A 172 -0.74 5.94 -1.40
CA VAL A 172 0.60 6.51 -1.70
C VAL A 172 0.87 7.80 -0.91
N TYR A 173 -0.15 8.63 -0.69
CA TYR A 173 0.00 9.88 0.05
C TYR A 173 0.07 9.66 1.56
N ILE A 174 -0.82 8.84 2.11
CA ILE A 174 -1.00 8.66 3.57
C ILE A 174 0.05 7.72 4.16
N GLU A 175 0.43 6.64 3.46
CA GLU A 175 1.39 5.65 3.97
C GLU A 175 2.64 6.30 4.58
N PRO A 176 3.41 7.11 3.84
CA PRO A 176 4.63 7.68 4.37
C PRO A 176 4.37 8.72 5.49
N ILE A 177 3.27 9.47 5.42
CA ILE A 177 2.88 10.44 6.46
C ILE A 177 2.54 9.70 7.75
N ALA A 178 1.74 8.66 7.69
CA ALA A 178 1.38 7.84 8.85
C ALA A 178 2.62 7.26 9.55
N ARG A 179 3.62 6.84 8.79
CA ARG A 179 4.89 6.33 9.32
C ARG A 179 5.76 7.43 9.94
N VAL A 180 5.71 8.65 9.41
CA VAL A 180 6.38 9.79 10.08
C VAL A 180 5.70 10.11 11.41
N GLN A 181 4.38 10.19 11.43
CA GLN A 181 3.60 10.47 12.64
C GLN A 181 3.76 9.38 13.70
N ALA A 182 4.02 8.14 13.30
CA ALA A 182 4.33 7.02 14.21
C ALA A 182 5.80 6.98 14.67
N GLY A 183 6.67 7.85 14.12
CA GLY A 183 8.09 7.90 14.43
C GLY A 183 8.96 6.90 13.66
N ASP A 184 8.42 6.24 12.64
CA ASP A 184 9.12 5.20 11.87
C ASP A 184 9.94 5.79 10.70
N LEU A 185 9.61 7.00 10.23
CA LEU A 185 10.30 7.72 9.16
C LEU A 185 10.57 9.18 9.54
N ALA A 186 11.57 9.77 8.90
CA ALA A 186 11.84 11.20 9.03
C ALA A 186 11.02 12.01 8.00
N ALA A 187 10.40 13.12 8.39
CA ALA A 187 9.65 14.01 7.49
C ALA A 187 10.46 14.43 6.26
N LYS A 188 11.76 14.70 6.45
CA LYS A 188 12.66 15.08 5.35
C LYS A 188 12.72 14.02 4.25
N SER A 189 12.74 12.74 4.61
CA SER A 189 12.83 11.64 3.62
C SER A 189 11.57 11.53 2.77
N ILE A 190 10.40 11.73 3.36
CA ILE A 190 9.14 11.64 2.61
C ILE A 190 8.93 12.84 1.70
N TRP A 191 9.27 14.06 2.14
CA TRP A 191 9.19 15.24 1.29
C TRP A 191 10.16 15.14 0.10
N GLN A 192 11.37 14.62 0.33
CA GLN A 192 12.32 14.35 -0.76
C GLN A 192 11.79 13.33 -1.76
N ALA A 193 11.14 12.27 -1.28
CA ALA A 193 10.50 11.27 -2.13
C ALA A 193 9.32 11.85 -2.91
N MET A 194 8.46 12.65 -2.26
CA MET A 194 7.34 13.33 -2.93
C MET A 194 7.81 14.27 -4.03
N MET A 195 8.83 15.11 -3.79
CA MET A 195 9.39 16.00 -4.82
C MET A 195 9.94 15.22 -6.02
N ARG A 196 10.58 14.08 -5.79
CA ARG A 196 11.15 13.24 -6.86
C ARG A 196 10.09 12.51 -7.67
N ASP A 197 9.06 11.99 -7.02
CA ASP A 197 8.15 11.01 -7.59
C ASP A 197 6.79 11.59 -8.01
N MET A 198 6.32 12.69 -7.37
CA MET A 198 5.06 13.35 -7.72
C MET A 198 4.95 13.76 -9.21
N PRO A 199 6.02 14.21 -9.88
CA PRO A 199 5.97 14.51 -11.32
C PRO A 199 5.57 13.34 -12.21
N LYS A 200 5.71 12.08 -11.74
CA LYS A 200 5.24 10.88 -12.48
C LYS A 200 3.71 10.87 -12.65
N GLY A 201 3.00 11.61 -11.81
CA GLY A 201 1.54 11.76 -11.85
C GLY A 201 1.04 12.89 -12.74
N LEU A 202 1.91 13.71 -13.33
CA LEU A 202 1.49 14.78 -14.25
C LEU A 202 0.86 14.22 -15.52
N PRO A 203 -0.13 14.91 -16.09
CA PRO A 203 -0.72 14.51 -17.37
C PRO A 203 0.31 14.36 -18.48
N GLN A 204 0.17 13.32 -19.28
CA GLN A 204 0.97 13.08 -20.49
C GLN A 204 0.10 13.29 -21.73
N ALA A 205 0.70 13.23 -22.92
CA ALA A 205 -0.04 13.31 -24.18
C ALA A 205 -1.16 12.25 -24.22
N GLY A 206 -2.38 12.67 -24.52
CA GLY A 206 -3.57 11.81 -24.54
C GLY A 206 -4.27 11.62 -23.21
N ASP A 207 -3.80 12.23 -22.12
CA ASP A 207 -4.49 12.21 -20.82
C ASP A 207 -5.88 12.83 -20.90
N GLN A 208 -6.86 12.23 -20.26
CA GLN A 208 -8.26 12.65 -20.22
C GLN A 208 -8.77 12.92 -18.80
N GLY A 209 -7.86 13.20 -17.87
CA GLY A 209 -8.17 13.38 -16.46
C GLY A 209 -8.07 12.07 -15.65
N LEU A 210 -8.11 12.20 -14.34
CA LEU A 210 -7.90 11.06 -13.41
C LEU A 210 -8.95 9.97 -13.61
N ASP A 211 -10.21 10.32 -13.90
CA ASP A 211 -11.30 9.37 -14.07
C ASP A 211 -11.21 8.54 -15.37
N ASN A 212 -10.44 9.01 -16.33
CA ASN A 212 -10.46 8.50 -17.70
C ASN A 212 -9.08 8.04 -18.19
N THR A 213 -8.02 8.17 -17.36
CA THR A 213 -6.65 7.81 -17.72
C THR A 213 -6.13 6.72 -16.79
N ASP A 214 -6.24 5.46 -17.21
CA ASP A 214 -5.76 4.29 -16.46
C ASP A 214 -4.28 4.02 -16.78
N SER A 215 -3.39 4.89 -16.30
CA SER A 215 -1.95 4.66 -16.31
C SER A 215 -1.41 4.56 -14.89
N TRP A 216 -0.30 3.80 -14.70
CA TRP A 216 0.32 3.67 -13.39
C TRP A 216 0.64 5.04 -12.76
N GLY A 217 1.26 5.94 -13.51
CA GLY A 217 1.62 7.27 -13.01
C GLY A 217 0.40 8.08 -12.56
N ARG A 218 -0.69 8.09 -13.37
CA ARG A 218 -1.91 8.81 -13.03
C ARG A 218 -2.65 8.20 -11.85
N LYS A 219 -2.70 6.87 -11.78
CA LYS A 219 -3.38 6.16 -10.70
C LYS A 219 -2.70 6.42 -9.36
N TYR A 220 -1.41 6.17 -9.25
CA TYR A 220 -0.67 6.27 -7.99
C TYR A 220 -0.26 7.71 -7.68
N TRP A 221 0.52 8.35 -8.54
CA TRP A 221 1.07 9.67 -8.28
C TRP A 221 0.14 10.82 -8.64
N GLY A 222 -0.72 10.65 -9.65
CA GLY A 222 -1.78 11.61 -9.95
C GLY A 222 -2.82 11.66 -8.84
N GLY A 223 -3.20 10.49 -8.31
CA GLY A 223 -4.05 10.39 -7.12
C GLY A 223 -3.39 10.96 -5.86
N ALA A 224 -2.11 10.66 -5.62
CA ALA A 224 -1.37 11.26 -4.50
C ALA A 224 -1.25 12.79 -4.61
N MET A 225 -1.09 13.29 -5.83
CA MET A 225 -1.08 14.73 -6.12
C MET A 225 -2.43 15.38 -5.79
N PHE A 226 -3.54 14.74 -6.17
CA PHE A 226 -4.88 15.17 -5.76
C PHE A 226 -4.99 15.24 -4.23
N CYS A 227 -4.50 14.24 -3.50
CA CYS A 227 -4.53 14.19 -2.04
C CYS A 227 -3.67 15.30 -1.39
N LEU A 228 -2.46 15.55 -1.91
CA LEU A 228 -1.60 16.64 -1.44
C LEU A 228 -2.27 18.01 -1.64
N LEU A 229 -2.84 18.26 -2.82
CA LEU A 229 -3.54 19.51 -3.10
C LEU A 229 -4.77 19.68 -2.23
N ALA A 230 -5.52 18.57 -1.98
CA ALA A 230 -6.67 18.58 -1.08
C ALA A 230 -6.25 18.91 0.36
N ASP A 231 -5.21 18.27 0.89
CA ASP A 231 -4.73 18.53 2.26
C ASP A 231 -4.30 19.99 2.43
N ILE A 232 -3.50 20.51 1.49
CA ILE A 232 -3.06 21.91 1.51
C ILE A 232 -4.27 22.87 1.45
N GLU A 233 -5.20 22.65 0.55
CA GLU A 233 -6.32 23.55 0.36
C GLU A 233 -7.32 23.50 1.53
N ILE A 234 -7.58 22.32 2.13
CA ILE A 234 -8.36 22.20 3.36
C ILE A 234 -7.67 23.01 4.46
N ARG A 235 -6.36 22.83 4.66
CA ARG A 235 -5.60 23.58 5.68
C ARG A 235 -5.63 25.08 5.44
N LYS A 236 -5.50 25.54 4.21
CA LYS A 236 -5.63 26.97 3.89
C LYS A 236 -7.01 27.52 4.25
N ARG A 237 -8.09 26.84 3.86
CA ARG A 237 -9.48 27.29 4.12
C ARG A 237 -9.90 27.16 5.59
N THR A 238 -9.23 26.31 6.37
CA THR A 238 -9.51 26.09 7.80
C THR A 238 -8.50 26.76 8.73
N SER A 239 -7.64 27.62 8.22
CA SER A 239 -6.54 28.25 8.99
C SER A 239 -5.64 27.20 9.67
N ASN A 240 -5.28 26.18 8.93
CA ASN A 240 -4.43 25.04 9.31
C ASN A 240 -4.97 24.20 10.51
N ARG A 241 -6.28 24.27 10.80
CA ARG A 241 -6.90 23.52 11.90
C ARG A 241 -7.30 22.10 11.50
N LEU A 242 -7.69 21.89 10.24
CA LEU A 242 -8.13 20.62 9.70
C LEU A 242 -7.32 20.30 8.43
N GLY A 243 -7.15 19.02 8.15
CA GLY A 243 -6.46 18.52 6.95
C GLY A 243 -7.18 17.32 6.32
N LEU A 244 -6.53 16.68 5.37
CA LEU A 244 -7.07 15.48 4.72
C LEU A 244 -7.30 14.34 5.73
N ARG A 245 -6.50 14.24 6.78
CA ARG A 245 -6.70 13.30 7.89
C ARG A 245 -8.10 13.43 8.50
N ASP A 246 -8.51 14.64 8.82
CA ASP A 246 -9.83 14.91 9.45
C ASP A 246 -10.98 14.58 8.48
N ALA A 247 -10.80 14.90 7.20
CA ALA A 247 -11.73 14.54 6.14
C ALA A 247 -11.93 13.01 6.06
N MET A 248 -10.84 12.24 6.07
CA MET A 248 -10.90 10.79 6.02
C MET A 248 -11.40 10.14 7.32
N GLN A 249 -11.12 10.72 8.48
CA GLN A 249 -11.74 10.33 9.75
C GLN A 249 -13.26 10.51 9.70
N GLY A 250 -13.74 11.56 9.03
CA GLY A 250 -15.17 11.78 8.79
C GLY A 250 -15.81 10.72 7.92
N VAL A 251 -15.10 10.24 6.88
CA VAL A 251 -15.56 9.11 6.05
C VAL A 251 -15.68 7.84 6.89
N ILE A 252 -14.69 7.51 7.72
CA ILE A 252 -14.71 6.35 8.62
C ILE A 252 -15.85 6.49 9.65
N ALA A 253 -16.05 7.67 10.22
CA ALA A 253 -17.11 7.93 11.20
C ALA A 253 -18.52 7.78 10.60
N ALA A 254 -18.67 8.06 9.30
CA ALA A 254 -19.92 7.85 8.56
C ALA A 254 -20.13 6.38 8.11
N GLY A 255 -19.26 5.45 8.53
CA GLY A 255 -19.33 4.03 8.20
C GLY A 255 -18.63 3.65 6.89
N GLY A 256 -17.78 4.54 6.35
CA GLY A 256 -16.93 4.25 5.20
C GLY A 256 -15.77 3.34 5.60
N SER A 257 -15.62 2.22 4.91
CA SER A 257 -14.48 1.30 5.00
C SER A 257 -14.43 0.47 3.72
N HIS A 258 -13.36 -0.27 3.51
CA HIS A 258 -13.23 -1.15 2.34
C HIS A 258 -14.29 -2.27 2.26
N GLU A 259 -15.05 -2.46 3.34
CA GLU A 259 -16.13 -3.46 3.41
C GLU A 259 -17.44 -2.99 2.76
N VAL A 260 -17.54 -1.71 2.35
CA VAL A 260 -18.73 -1.12 1.73
C VAL A 260 -18.39 -0.44 0.41
N ASN A 261 -19.35 -0.48 -0.52
CA ASN A 261 -19.22 0.19 -1.82
C ASN A 261 -19.95 1.54 -1.77
N TRP A 262 -19.25 2.63 -2.03
CA TRP A 262 -19.84 3.95 -2.15
C TRP A 262 -19.53 4.57 -3.51
N PRO A 263 -20.48 5.34 -4.09
CA PRO A 263 -20.14 6.23 -5.21
C PRO A 263 -19.08 7.25 -4.77
N ILE A 264 -18.18 7.63 -5.69
CA ILE A 264 -17.12 8.59 -5.39
C ILE A 264 -17.68 9.91 -4.86
N GLU A 265 -18.79 10.37 -5.41
CA GLU A 265 -19.45 11.61 -5.00
C GLU A 265 -19.86 11.58 -3.52
N ARG A 266 -20.30 10.43 -3.02
CA ARG A 266 -20.61 10.24 -1.59
C ARG A 266 -19.36 10.30 -0.73
N ILE A 267 -18.26 9.71 -1.17
CA ILE A 267 -17.00 9.74 -0.44
C ILE A 267 -16.51 11.19 -0.31
N LEU A 268 -16.41 11.89 -1.45
CA LEU A 268 -15.88 13.26 -1.49
C LEU A 268 -16.78 14.23 -0.69
N SER A 269 -18.10 14.16 -0.86
CA SER A 269 -19.02 15.02 -0.13
C SER A 269 -19.07 14.72 1.38
N THR A 270 -18.87 13.46 1.79
CA THR A 270 -18.77 13.09 3.20
C THR A 270 -17.48 13.64 3.82
N ALA A 271 -16.36 13.55 3.08
CA ALA A 271 -15.07 14.09 3.47
C ALA A 271 -15.11 15.63 3.60
N ASP A 272 -15.67 16.31 2.59
CA ASP A 272 -15.85 17.77 2.59
C ASP A 272 -16.73 18.24 3.76
N LYS A 273 -17.83 17.53 4.03
CA LYS A 273 -18.71 17.82 5.16
C LYS A 273 -17.98 17.70 6.51
N ALA A 274 -17.07 16.76 6.65
CA ALA A 274 -16.33 16.57 7.90
C ALA A 274 -15.39 17.75 8.20
N VAL A 275 -14.84 18.38 7.19
CA VAL A 275 -13.93 19.53 7.33
C VAL A 275 -14.62 20.89 7.12
N GLY A 276 -15.88 20.89 6.69
CA GLY A 276 -16.71 22.08 6.51
C GLY A 276 -16.32 22.95 5.30
N VAL A 277 -15.60 22.39 4.34
CA VAL A 277 -15.18 23.09 3.11
C VAL A 277 -15.24 22.14 1.91
N ASP A 278 -15.72 22.63 0.76
CA ASP A 278 -15.92 21.83 -0.47
C ASP A 278 -14.60 21.78 -1.30
N VAL A 279 -13.61 21.10 -0.79
CA VAL A 279 -12.28 21.01 -1.45
C VAL A 279 -12.15 19.77 -2.32
N LEU A 280 -12.45 18.58 -1.78
CA LEU A 280 -12.30 17.34 -2.54
C LEU A 280 -13.25 17.29 -3.73
N THR A 281 -14.50 17.73 -3.53
CA THR A 281 -15.50 17.80 -4.59
C THR A 281 -15.07 18.80 -5.68
N ASP A 282 -14.54 19.96 -5.32
CA ASP A 282 -14.10 20.98 -6.30
C ASP A 282 -12.86 20.53 -7.06
N LEU A 283 -11.88 19.94 -6.38
CA LEU A 283 -10.71 19.37 -7.04
C LEU A 283 -11.08 18.21 -7.98
N HIS A 284 -12.03 17.36 -7.60
CA HIS A 284 -12.49 16.29 -8.48
C HIS A 284 -13.13 16.83 -9.76
N LYS A 285 -13.99 17.87 -9.68
CA LYS A 285 -14.55 18.54 -10.87
C LYS A 285 -13.47 19.07 -11.81
N LEU A 286 -12.33 19.47 -11.24
CA LEU A 286 -11.20 20.02 -12.01
C LEU A 286 -10.30 18.92 -12.58
N MET A 287 -9.90 17.94 -11.79
CA MET A 287 -8.85 16.95 -12.12
C MET A 287 -9.41 15.61 -12.61
N GLY A 288 -10.66 15.27 -12.23
CA GLY A 288 -11.31 14.01 -12.62
C GLY A 288 -11.51 13.93 -14.14
N PRO A 289 -12.29 14.83 -14.74
CA PRO A 289 -12.63 14.76 -16.17
C PRO A 289 -11.63 15.43 -17.10
N LYS A 290 -10.59 16.12 -16.57
CA LYS A 290 -9.67 16.92 -17.39
C LYS A 290 -8.20 16.71 -17.00
N PRO A 291 -7.28 16.77 -17.98
CA PRO A 291 -5.84 16.71 -17.72
C PRO A 291 -5.34 18.01 -17.08
N THR A 292 -5.45 18.11 -15.77
CA THR A 292 -4.99 19.27 -15.01
C THR A 292 -3.60 19.04 -14.46
N ALA A 293 -2.65 19.93 -14.77
CA ALA A 293 -1.29 19.92 -14.29
C ALA A 293 -1.09 21.08 -13.29
N PRO A 294 -0.93 20.82 -12.00
CA PRO A 294 -0.52 21.84 -11.05
C PRO A 294 0.94 22.24 -11.28
N ASP A 295 1.28 23.49 -10.95
CA ASP A 295 2.66 23.97 -10.91
C ASP A 295 3.35 23.43 -9.65
N LEU A 296 4.00 22.26 -9.79
CA LEU A 296 4.69 21.62 -8.68
C LEU A 296 5.91 22.42 -8.22
N ASP A 297 6.61 23.10 -9.12
CA ASP A 297 7.80 23.86 -8.76
C ASP A 297 7.45 25.04 -7.85
N SER A 298 6.41 25.78 -8.21
CA SER A 298 5.86 26.85 -7.35
C SER A 298 5.34 26.30 -6.02
N LEU A 299 4.64 25.16 -6.05
CA LEU A 299 4.09 24.52 -4.85
C LEU A 299 5.22 24.12 -3.87
N TRP A 300 6.31 23.53 -4.35
CA TRP A 300 7.45 23.17 -3.51
C TRP A 300 8.09 24.40 -2.87
N LEU A 301 8.24 25.49 -3.62
CA LEU A 301 8.77 26.75 -3.08
C LEU A 301 7.86 27.35 -2.01
N GLU A 302 6.53 27.34 -2.22
CA GLU A 302 5.56 27.81 -1.23
C GLU A 302 5.59 26.96 0.05
N LEU A 303 5.76 25.64 -0.08
CA LEU A 303 5.95 24.73 1.06
C LEU A 303 7.34 24.86 1.72
N GLY A 304 8.23 25.69 1.17
CA GLY A 304 9.58 25.88 1.67
C GLY A 304 10.51 24.69 1.40
N LEU A 305 10.30 23.99 0.27
CA LEU A 305 11.09 22.82 -0.12
C LEU A 305 12.03 23.18 -1.26
N THR A 306 13.33 23.04 -1.04
CA THR A 306 14.34 23.31 -2.08
C THR A 306 15.43 22.23 -2.08
N MET A 307 15.83 21.80 -3.29
CA MET A 307 16.94 20.87 -3.46
C MET A 307 18.24 21.66 -3.71
N ARG A 308 19.26 21.44 -2.88
CA ARG A 308 20.61 22.02 -3.05
C ARG A 308 21.67 20.94 -2.87
N GLY A 309 22.52 20.75 -3.87
CA GLY A 309 23.57 19.74 -3.83
C GLY A 309 23.05 18.31 -3.57
N GLY A 310 21.86 17.97 -4.07
CA GLY A 310 21.23 16.66 -3.85
C GLY A 310 20.56 16.49 -2.47
N HIS A 311 20.56 17.52 -1.63
CA HIS A 311 19.95 17.50 -0.30
C HIS A 311 18.72 18.41 -0.26
N LEU A 312 17.65 17.92 0.38
CA LEU A 312 16.47 18.72 0.65
C LEU A 312 16.75 19.71 1.78
N ASN A 313 16.36 20.97 1.58
CA ASN A 313 16.40 22.02 2.59
C ASN A 313 14.99 22.53 2.85
N PHE A 314 14.69 22.81 4.11
CA PHE A 314 13.45 23.42 4.55
C PHE A 314 13.64 24.93 4.78
N ASP A 315 12.78 25.73 4.16
CA ASP A 315 12.59 27.13 4.50
C ASP A 315 11.34 27.26 5.39
N ASN A 316 11.55 27.53 6.67
CA ASN A 316 10.47 27.60 7.66
C ASN A 316 9.78 28.97 7.70
N VAL A 317 10.19 29.94 6.85
CA VAL A 317 9.48 31.22 6.68
C VAL A 317 8.69 31.29 5.36
N ALA A 318 8.71 30.21 4.57
CA ALA A 318 7.93 30.12 3.35
C ALA A 318 6.40 30.18 3.64
N PRO A 319 5.59 30.67 2.68
CA PRO A 319 4.14 30.93 2.90
C PRO A 319 3.35 29.74 3.44
N LEU A 320 3.68 28.50 3.02
CA LEU A 320 3.02 27.28 3.42
C LEU A 320 3.89 26.37 4.33
N ALA A 321 4.96 26.91 4.92
CA ALA A 321 5.85 26.12 5.78
C ALA A 321 5.11 25.50 6.98
N ALA A 322 4.21 26.25 7.64
CA ALA A 322 3.39 25.75 8.74
C ALA A 322 2.44 24.63 8.30
N ILE A 323 1.92 24.68 7.07
CA ILE A 323 1.09 23.61 6.50
C ILE A 323 1.94 22.36 6.26
N ARG A 324 3.15 22.52 5.67
CA ARG A 324 4.08 21.41 5.48
C ARG A 324 4.38 20.68 6.81
N GLU A 325 4.64 21.44 7.87
CA GLU A 325 4.91 20.88 9.21
C GLU A 325 3.70 20.11 9.71
N SER A 326 2.51 20.74 9.70
CA SER A 326 1.28 20.10 10.18
C SER A 326 0.83 18.85 9.38
N ILE A 327 1.26 18.67 8.14
CA ILE A 327 1.03 17.45 7.37
C ILE A 327 1.79 16.26 8.00
N THR A 328 2.98 16.51 8.52
CA THR A 328 3.88 15.46 9.03
C THR A 328 3.92 15.36 10.56
N GLU A 329 3.22 16.23 11.27
CA GLU A 329 2.98 16.15 12.72
C GLU A 329 1.76 15.26 13.01
#